data_27893d596cc6dff3746f475734cc2156
#
_entry.id   27893d596cc6dff3746f475734cc2156
#
_cell.length_a   1.000
_cell.length_b   1.000
_cell.length_c   1.000
_cell.angle_alpha   90.00
_cell.angle_beta   90.00
_cell.angle_gamma   90.00
#
_symmetry.space_group_name_H-M   'P 1'
#
loop_
_entity.id
_entity.type
_entity.pdbx_description
1 polymer ?
#
loop_
_entity_poly.entity_id
_entity_poly.type
_entity_poly.pdbx_seq_one_letter_code
_entity_poly.pdbx_strand_id
1 'polypeptide(L)'
;MTATAAVLLDAEAHPVIAHRGASAFAPENTLVGFERAAAFGAEAFELDVHVTADDQPVVIHDPTLDRTTDRRGVVRLMPYAAFRDADAGARFTTDRGATFPFQGLGVRVPLLAEVLGMFAETPFIVEIKAVAAAQAVKRVITESGAMSRCVVASFDERALAPFDAPPWIRSASRAETLSLLSRALVGRAARPSRYRALAIPTRFNGIPIPMRMLAGAARRIGCPTHVWVIDSPEVAMSLWKQGVAGVITNRPGAMLAARDAGAAE
;
A
#
# COMPACT_ATOMS: atom_id res chain seq x y z
N MET A 1 14.20 7.12 18.04
CA MET A 1 14.67 7.10 16.64
C MET A 1 13.45 7.37 15.77
N THR A 2 13.49 8.34 14.85
CA THR A 2 12.36 8.59 13.94
C THR A 2 12.24 7.41 12.98
N ALA A 3 11.02 6.86 12.83
CA ALA A 3 10.71 5.80 11.87
C ALA A 3 11.10 6.23 10.45
N THR A 4 11.67 5.32 9.70
CA THR A 4 12.06 5.56 8.31
C THR A 4 11.48 4.47 7.41
N ALA A 5 11.36 4.74 6.11
CA ALA A 5 10.97 3.73 5.12
C ALA A 5 12.11 2.70 4.85
N ALA A 6 13.12 2.60 5.72
CA ALA A 6 14.29 1.76 5.47
C ALA A 6 13.94 0.31 5.13
N VAL A 7 13.01 -0.30 5.86
CA VAL A 7 12.55 -1.68 5.60
C VAL A 7 11.90 -1.83 4.21
N LEU A 8 11.25 -0.78 3.71
CA LEU A 8 10.64 -0.76 2.37
C LEU A 8 11.66 -0.45 1.25
N LEU A 9 12.87 -0.03 1.61
CA LEU A 9 13.94 0.32 0.67
C LEU A 9 15.09 -0.70 0.70
N ASP A 10 15.03 -1.68 1.59
CA ASP A 10 15.98 -2.78 1.68
C ASP A 10 15.51 -3.97 0.84
N ALA A 11 16.31 -4.36 -0.13
CA ALA A 11 16.00 -5.47 -1.02
C ALA A 11 16.13 -6.85 -0.35
N GLU A 12 16.78 -6.91 0.84
CA GLU A 12 17.06 -8.16 1.57
C GLU A 12 16.18 -8.33 2.82
N ALA A 13 15.44 -7.30 3.22
CA ALA A 13 14.68 -7.32 4.47
C ALA A 13 13.44 -8.23 4.44
N HIS A 14 12.92 -8.55 3.26
CA HIS A 14 11.69 -9.34 3.06
C HIS A 14 10.49 -8.85 3.90
N PRO A 15 10.16 -7.54 3.90
CA PRO A 15 9.10 -7.02 4.72
C PRO A 15 7.74 -7.63 4.37
N VAL A 16 6.95 -7.89 5.41
CA VAL A 16 5.53 -8.22 5.30
C VAL A 16 4.73 -6.95 5.49
N ILE A 17 4.08 -6.50 4.41
CA ILE A 17 3.37 -5.23 4.32
C ILE A 17 1.87 -5.51 4.38
N ALA A 18 1.15 -4.94 5.34
CA ALA A 18 -0.28 -5.16 5.49
C ALA A 18 -1.06 -4.34 4.45
N HIS A 19 -1.79 -5.02 3.56
CA HIS A 19 -2.60 -4.45 2.49
C HIS A 19 -3.89 -3.86 3.04
N ARG A 20 -3.99 -2.53 3.08
CA ARG A 20 -5.13 -1.80 3.68
C ARG A 20 -5.35 -2.17 5.15
N GLY A 21 -4.28 -2.47 5.88
CA GLY A 21 -4.31 -3.13 7.18
C GLY A 21 -4.40 -4.65 7.06
N ALA A 22 -4.87 -5.33 8.11
CA ALA A 22 -5.10 -6.77 8.09
C ALA A 22 -6.48 -7.09 7.50
N SER A 23 -6.69 -6.78 6.23
CA SER A 23 -8.01 -6.71 5.57
C SER A 23 -8.74 -8.06 5.44
N ALA A 24 -8.05 -9.20 5.68
CA ALA A 24 -8.71 -10.49 5.83
C ALA A 24 -9.42 -10.67 7.19
N PHE A 25 -9.15 -9.81 8.19
CA PHE A 25 -9.60 -9.96 9.58
C PHE A 25 -10.33 -8.74 10.15
N ALA A 26 -10.24 -7.60 9.47
CA ALA A 26 -10.89 -6.36 9.86
C ALA A 26 -11.18 -5.49 8.62
N PRO A 27 -12.10 -4.51 8.72
CA PRO A 27 -12.44 -3.64 7.59
C PRO A 27 -11.21 -2.95 7.00
N GLU A 28 -11.07 -3.03 5.67
CA GLU A 28 -9.96 -2.46 4.92
C GLU A 28 -9.88 -0.93 5.08
N ASN A 29 -8.67 -0.38 5.07
CA ASN A 29 -8.41 1.06 5.11
C ASN A 29 -9.04 1.76 6.33
N THR A 30 -9.13 1.08 7.48
CA THR A 30 -9.64 1.63 8.74
C THR A 30 -8.60 1.55 9.86
N LEU A 31 -8.75 2.38 10.90
CA LEU A 31 -7.84 2.34 12.06
C LEU A 31 -7.83 0.96 12.70
N VAL A 32 -8.99 0.32 12.85
CA VAL A 32 -9.11 -1.07 13.38
C VAL A 32 -8.36 -2.07 12.50
N GLY A 33 -8.40 -1.91 11.17
CA GLY A 33 -7.65 -2.74 10.23
C GLY A 33 -6.13 -2.61 10.41
N PHE A 34 -5.65 -1.38 10.63
CA PHE A 34 -4.23 -1.12 10.89
C PHE A 34 -3.80 -1.55 12.29
N GLU A 35 -4.63 -1.35 13.33
CA GLU A 35 -4.38 -1.90 14.68
C GLU A 35 -4.23 -3.42 14.66
N ARG A 36 -5.10 -4.09 13.92
CA ARG A 36 -5.02 -5.55 13.75
C ARG A 36 -3.73 -5.96 13.02
N ALA A 37 -3.30 -5.19 12.01
CA ALA A 37 -2.04 -5.43 11.31
C ALA A 37 -0.83 -5.24 12.23
N ALA A 38 -0.83 -4.19 13.05
CA ALA A 38 0.21 -3.97 14.07
C ALA A 38 0.26 -5.11 15.09
N ALA A 39 -0.90 -5.58 15.56
CA ALA A 39 -1.00 -6.71 16.49
C ALA A 39 -0.46 -8.03 15.91
N PHE A 40 -0.53 -8.21 14.60
CA PHE A 40 0.12 -9.33 13.90
C PHE A 40 1.62 -9.14 13.70
N GLY A 41 2.17 -7.95 13.96
CA GLY A 41 3.59 -7.64 13.77
C GLY A 41 3.95 -7.21 12.33
N ALA A 42 2.99 -6.75 11.53
CA ALA A 42 3.30 -6.24 10.19
C ALA A 42 4.31 -5.10 10.25
N GLU A 43 5.32 -5.14 9.39
CA GLU A 43 6.48 -4.24 9.45
C GLU A 43 6.27 -2.92 8.72
N ALA A 44 5.25 -2.89 7.85
CA ALA A 44 4.79 -1.69 7.16
C ALA A 44 3.31 -1.85 6.78
N PHE A 45 2.65 -0.75 6.49
CA PHE A 45 1.28 -0.74 6.01
C PHE A 45 1.20 -0.16 4.60
N GLU A 46 0.33 -0.71 3.81
CA GLU A 46 -0.10 -0.13 2.54
C GLU A 46 -1.51 0.41 2.72
N LEU A 47 -1.82 1.56 2.12
CA LEU A 47 -3.13 2.21 2.17
C LEU A 47 -3.41 3.01 0.90
N ASP A 48 -4.71 3.20 0.64
CA ASP A 48 -5.22 3.90 -0.54
C ASP A 48 -5.79 5.27 -0.16
N VAL A 49 -5.51 6.31 -0.93
CA VAL A 49 -5.98 7.66 -0.64
C VAL A 49 -6.76 8.27 -1.79
N HIS A 50 -7.97 8.72 -1.48
CA HIS A 50 -8.76 9.67 -2.26
C HIS A 50 -8.81 11.03 -1.55
N VAL A 51 -9.37 12.03 -2.22
CA VAL A 51 -9.57 13.37 -1.66
C VAL A 51 -11.03 13.78 -1.78
N THR A 52 -11.56 14.44 -0.74
CA THR A 52 -12.92 14.94 -0.67
C THR A 52 -13.11 16.26 -1.43
N ALA A 53 -14.34 16.80 -1.47
CA ALA A 53 -14.64 18.07 -2.09
C ALA A 53 -13.97 19.27 -1.36
N ASP A 54 -13.74 19.13 -0.06
CA ASP A 54 -13.06 20.10 0.81
C ASP A 54 -11.57 19.77 1.02
N ASP A 55 -10.96 19.05 0.05
CA ASP A 55 -9.54 18.75 -0.02
C ASP A 55 -8.98 18.01 1.21
N GLN A 56 -9.80 17.15 1.87
CA GLN A 56 -9.35 16.24 2.93
C GLN A 56 -8.91 14.91 2.32
N PRO A 57 -7.65 14.48 2.48
CA PRO A 57 -7.22 13.13 2.12
C PRO A 57 -7.85 12.10 3.05
N VAL A 58 -8.64 11.18 2.48
CA VAL A 58 -9.31 10.08 3.20
C VAL A 58 -8.77 8.74 2.75
N VAL A 59 -8.69 7.79 3.69
CA VAL A 59 -8.13 6.47 3.42
C VAL A 59 -9.26 5.53 3.01
N ILE A 60 -9.38 5.32 1.69
CA ILE A 60 -10.39 4.48 1.05
C ILE A 60 -9.92 4.07 -0.35
N HIS A 61 -10.20 2.82 -0.75
CA HIS A 61 -9.75 2.31 -2.05
C HIS A 61 -10.61 2.80 -3.22
N ASP A 62 -11.93 2.69 -3.11
CA ASP A 62 -12.85 3.00 -4.19
C ASP A 62 -13.13 4.51 -4.26
N PRO A 63 -13.45 5.05 -5.44
CA PRO A 63 -13.85 6.45 -5.57
C PRO A 63 -15.22 6.74 -4.93
N THR A 64 -15.93 5.71 -4.44
CA THR A 64 -17.23 5.80 -3.80
C THR A 64 -17.26 5.10 -2.44
N LEU A 65 -18.22 5.46 -1.60
CA LEU A 65 -18.45 4.87 -0.28
C LEU A 65 -19.16 3.51 -0.34
N ASP A 66 -19.72 3.14 -1.47
CA ASP A 66 -20.78 2.14 -1.66
C ASP A 66 -20.39 0.72 -1.26
N ARG A 67 -19.13 0.30 -1.52
CA ARG A 67 -18.68 -1.07 -1.28
C ARG A 67 -18.35 -1.36 0.18
N THR A 68 -17.76 -0.41 0.87
CA THR A 68 -17.18 -0.65 2.20
C THR A 68 -17.95 -0.01 3.34
N THR A 69 -18.91 0.89 3.05
CA THR A 69 -19.67 1.60 4.09
C THR A 69 -21.18 1.38 3.98
N ASP A 70 -21.93 1.86 4.97
CA ASP A 70 -23.41 1.95 4.96
C ASP A 70 -23.92 3.14 4.11
N ARG A 71 -23.02 4.00 3.59
CA ARG A 71 -23.36 5.17 2.79
C ARG A 71 -23.07 4.95 1.31
N ARG A 72 -23.60 5.85 0.49
CA ARG A 72 -23.37 5.90 -0.95
C ARG A 72 -22.92 7.27 -1.38
N GLY A 73 -22.13 7.33 -2.46
CA GLY A 73 -21.74 8.57 -3.10
C GLY A 73 -20.27 8.63 -3.45
N VAL A 74 -19.95 9.57 -4.33
CA VAL A 74 -18.59 9.78 -4.84
C VAL A 74 -17.82 10.63 -3.84
N VAL A 75 -16.75 10.12 -3.28
CA VAL A 75 -15.90 10.76 -2.26
C VAL A 75 -15.49 12.19 -2.70
N ARG A 76 -15.04 12.36 -3.94
CA ARG A 76 -14.57 13.64 -4.47
C ARG A 76 -15.65 14.71 -4.56
N LEU A 77 -16.93 14.34 -4.55
CA LEU A 77 -18.07 15.26 -4.67
C LEU A 77 -18.68 15.63 -3.31
N MET A 78 -18.18 15.09 -2.21
CA MET A 78 -18.72 15.26 -0.86
C MET A 78 -17.67 15.89 0.06
N PRO A 79 -18.04 16.87 0.92
CA PRO A 79 -17.15 17.28 2.00
C PRO A 79 -17.03 16.14 3.04
N TYR A 80 -15.90 16.06 3.74
CA TYR A 80 -15.68 14.98 4.72
C TYR A 80 -16.77 14.93 5.80
N ALA A 81 -17.25 16.07 6.24
CA ALA A 81 -18.32 16.16 7.24
C ALA A 81 -19.62 15.44 6.83
N ALA A 82 -19.88 15.25 5.52
CA ALA A 82 -21.08 14.58 5.03
C ALA A 82 -21.06 13.06 5.23
N PHE A 83 -19.89 12.46 5.42
CA PHE A 83 -19.74 11.00 5.59
C PHE A 83 -18.76 10.59 6.69
N ARG A 84 -18.25 11.51 7.51
CA ARG A 84 -17.33 11.19 8.62
C ARG A 84 -17.89 10.15 9.61
N ASP A 85 -19.22 10.05 9.71
CA ASP A 85 -19.93 9.11 10.57
C ASP A 85 -20.46 7.89 9.77
N ALA A 86 -20.00 7.69 8.53
CA ALA A 86 -20.32 6.48 7.77
C ALA A 86 -19.67 5.26 8.42
N ASP A 87 -20.46 4.18 8.54
CA ASP A 87 -19.98 2.92 9.11
C ASP A 87 -19.17 2.13 8.09
N ALA A 88 -17.85 2.21 8.16
CA ALA A 88 -16.92 1.46 7.34
C ALA A 88 -16.79 -0.03 7.77
N GLY A 89 -17.41 -0.42 8.88
CA GLY A 89 -17.55 -1.80 9.32
C GLY A 89 -18.81 -2.51 8.78
N ALA A 90 -19.74 -1.74 8.22
CA ALA A 90 -21.09 -2.20 7.88
C ALA A 90 -21.14 -3.39 6.92
N ARG A 91 -20.14 -3.54 6.05
CA ARG A 91 -20.12 -4.56 5.00
C ARG A 91 -18.99 -5.59 5.15
N PHE A 92 -18.19 -5.46 6.20
CA PHE A 92 -17.11 -6.42 6.43
C PHE A 92 -17.68 -7.76 6.90
N THR A 93 -17.29 -8.84 6.23
CA THR A 93 -17.68 -10.20 6.54
C THR A 93 -16.54 -11.18 6.21
N THR A 94 -16.41 -12.24 6.98
CA THR A 94 -15.47 -13.35 6.72
C THR A 94 -16.17 -14.65 6.38
N ASP A 95 -17.51 -14.67 6.42
CA ASP A 95 -18.38 -15.84 6.26
C ASP A 95 -19.42 -15.66 5.13
N ARG A 96 -19.05 -14.91 4.08
CA ARG A 96 -19.85 -14.65 2.87
C ARG A 96 -21.18 -13.93 3.16
N GLY A 97 -21.19 -13.06 4.19
CA GLY A 97 -22.36 -12.23 4.51
C GLY A 97 -23.31 -12.87 5.54
N ALA A 98 -22.93 -13.96 6.19
CA ALA A 98 -23.72 -14.51 7.28
C ALA A 98 -23.66 -13.64 8.55
N THR A 99 -22.48 -13.02 8.81
CA THR A 99 -22.30 -12.06 9.93
C THR A 99 -21.53 -10.83 9.49
N PHE A 100 -21.74 -9.73 10.21
CA PHE A 100 -21.05 -8.46 10.03
C PHE A 100 -20.46 -7.98 11.36
N PRO A 101 -19.33 -8.53 11.81
CA PRO A 101 -18.82 -8.37 13.17
C PRO A 101 -18.38 -6.95 13.53
N PHE A 102 -18.23 -6.04 12.57
CA PHE A 102 -17.85 -4.65 12.80
C PHE A 102 -18.99 -3.65 12.55
N GLN A 103 -20.17 -4.13 12.13
CA GLN A 103 -21.33 -3.28 11.85
C GLN A 103 -21.80 -2.59 13.15
N GLY A 104 -21.98 -1.27 13.09
CA GLY A 104 -22.48 -0.48 14.23
C GLY A 104 -21.46 -0.26 15.35
N LEU A 105 -20.19 -0.64 15.17
CA LEU A 105 -19.13 -0.45 16.18
C LEU A 105 -18.39 0.88 16.06
N GLY A 106 -18.87 1.83 15.25
CA GLY A 106 -18.25 3.14 15.10
C GLY A 106 -16.96 3.14 14.26
N VAL A 107 -16.77 2.10 13.45
CA VAL A 107 -15.64 2.04 12.51
C VAL A 107 -15.90 3.05 11.39
N ARG A 108 -14.97 3.98 11.16
CA ARG A 108 -15.13 5.08 10.19
C ARG A 108 -14.11 5.03 9.08
N VAL A 109 -14.38 5.76 7.99
CA VAL A 109 -13.38 6.09 6.97
C VAL A 109 -12.43 7.13 7.59
N PRO A 110 -11.15 6.82 7.83
CA PRO A 110 -10.25 7.75 8.51
C PRO A 110 -9.67 8.79 7.54
N LEU A 111 -9.27 9.93 8.09
CA LEU A 111 -8.36 10.85 7.42
C LEU A 111 -6.95 10.26 7.36
N LEU A 112 -6.20 10.59 6.31
CA LEU A 112 -4.79 10.20 6.23
C LEU A 112 -3.98 10.70 7.44
N ALA A 113 -4.25 11.92 7.91
CA ALA A 113 -3.61 12.50 9.09
C ALA A 113 -3.84 11.67 10.36
N GLU A 114 -5.05 11.11 10.55
CA GLU A 114 -5.37 10.25 11.70
C GLU A 114 -4.55 8.96 11.67
N VAL A 115 -4.46 8.31 10.49
CA VAL A 115 -3.66 7.08 10.33
C VAL A 115 -2.18 7.36 10.56
N LEU A 116 -1.63 8.40 9.94
CA LEU A 116 -0.22 8.76 10.12
C LEU A 116 0.11 9.16 11.56
N GLY A 117 -0.81 9.83 12.25
CA GLY A 117 -0.63 10.21 13.66
C GLY A 117 -0.68 9.03 14.62
N MET A 118 -1.64 8.11 14.41
CA MET A 118 -1.82 6.94 15.27
C MET A 118 -0.66 5.93 15.16
N PHE A 119 -0.12 5.76 13.95
CA PHE A 119 0.98 4.82 13.66
C PHE A 119 2.28 5.56 13.35
N ALA A 120 2.71 6.44 14.26
CA ALA A 120 3.84 7.36 14.06
C ALA A 120 5.18 6.65 13.77
N GLU A 121 5.35 5.41 14.25
CA GLU A 121 6.58 4.62 14.09
C GLU A 121 6.49 3.60 12.92
N THR A 122 5.36 3.55 12.21
CA THR A 122 5.16 2.57 11.13
C THR A 122 5.52 3.16 9.76
N PRO A 123 6.30 2.46 8.92
CA PRO A 123 6.48 2.80 7.52
C PRO A 123 5.21 2.55 6.69
N PHE A 124 5.00 3.38 5.66
CA PHE A 124 3.82 3.28 4.79
C PHE A 124 4.17 3.23 3.31
N ILE A 125 3.39 2.46 2.54
CA ILE A 125 3.17 2.69 1.11
C ILE A 125 1.83 3.42 0.99
N VAL A 126 1.86 4.67 0.51
CA VAL A 126 0.66 5.52 0.36
C VAL A 126 0.29 5.58 -1.11
N GLU A 127 -0.73 4.81 -1.52
CA GLU A 127 -1.20 4.80 -2.91
C GLU A 127 -2.18 5.96 -3.16
N ILE A 128 -1.80 6.87 -4.04
CA ILE A 128 -2.67 7.96 -4.52
C ILE A 128 -3.54 7.44 -5.67
N LYS A 129 -4.85 7.33 -5.43
CA LYS A 129 -5.81 6.76 -6.38
C LYS A 129 -6.24 7.74 -7.48
N ALA A 130 -6.09 9.04 -7.26
CA ALA A 130 -6.47 10.08 -8.22
C ALA A 130 -5.48 11.25 -8.20
N VAL A 131 -5.16 11.80 -9.37
CA VAL A 131 -4.24 12.95 -9.51
C VAL A 131 -4.66 14.13 -8.62
N ALA A 132 -5.96 14.37 -8.49
CA ALA A 132 -6.49 15.45 -7.65
C ALA A 132 -6.10 15.35 -6.17
N ALA A 133 -5.77 14.15 -5.67
CA ALA A 133 -5.37 13.94 -4.28
C ALA A 133 -3.88 14.28 -4.01
N ALA A 134 -3.04 14.35 -5.04
CA ALA A 134 -1.59 14.39 -4.90
C ALA A 134 -1.08 15.56 -4.03
N GLN A 135 -1.61 16.77 -4.23
CA GLN A 135 -1.17 17.94 -3.46
C GLN A 135 -1.66 17.89 -2.00
N ALA A 136 -2.89 17.44 -1.78
CA ALA A 136 -3.44 17.31 -0.44
C ALA A 136 -2.70 16.20 0.35
N VAL A 137 -2.37 15.07 -0.29
CA VAL A 137 -1.54 14.01 0.30
C VAL A 137 -0.15 14.54 0.65
N LYS A 138 0.49 15.28 -0.29
CA LYS A 138 1.81 15.89 -0.04
C LYS A 138 1.79 16.80 1.18
N ARG A 139 0.79 17.67 1.28
CA ARG A 139 0.59 18.57 2.42
C ARG A 139 0.49 17.77 3.73
N VAL A 140 -0.43 16.80 3.79
CA VAL A 140 -0.68 16.03 5.02
C VAL A 140 0.54 15.22 5.45
N ILE A 141 1.26 14.56 4.54
CA ILE A 141 2.49 13.84 4.88
C ILE A 141 3.56 14.79 5.44
N THR A 142 3.67 16.01 4.88
CA THR A 142 4.60 17.04 5.37
C THR A 142 4.22 17.51 6.77
N GLU A 143 2.97 17.89 6.97
CA GLU A 143 2.44 18.41 8.24
C GLU A 143 2.49 17.35 9.37
N SER A 144 2.32 16.08 9.02
CA SER A 144 2.45 14.95 9.96
C SER A 144 3.91 14.55 10.25
N GLY A 145 4.90 15.21 9.65
CA GLY A 145 6.31 14.81 9.80
C GLY A 145 6.64 13.40 9.28
N ALA A 146 5.78 12.84 8.40
CA ALA A 146 5.83 11.44 8.00
C ALA A 146 6.65 11.17 6.72
N MET A 147 7.30 12.19 6.16
CA MET A 147 7.99 12.12 4.87
C MET A 147 9.06 11.03 4.80
N SER A 148 9.84 10.85 5.86
CA SER A 148 10.93 9.86 5.90
C SER A 148 10.46 8.41 5.95
N ARG A 149 9.19 8.15 6.30
CA ARG A 149 8.61 6.82 6.48
C ARG A 149 7.52 6.47 5.47
N CYS A 150 7.24 7.36 4.51
CA CYS A 150 6.25 7.13 3.45
C CYS A 150 6.92 6.91 2.10
N VAL A 151 6.59 5.80 1.44
CA VAL A 151 6.80 5.59 0.01
C VAL A 151 5.51 5.93 -0.71
N VAL A 152 5.51 7.00 -1.52
CA VAL A 152 4.31 7.41 -2.26
C VAL A 152 4.19 6.58 -3.53
N ALA A 153 3.01 6.00 -3.75
CA ALA A 153 2.72 5.15 -4.90
C ALA A 153 1.54 5.69 -5.71
N SER A 154 1.53 5.44 -7.00
CA SER A 154 0.39 5.61 -7.89
C SER A 154 0.64 4.91 -9.22
N PHE A 155 -0.42 4.46 -9.88
CA PHE A 155 -0.33 3.99 -11.27
C PHE A 155 -0.16 5.14 -12.27
N ASP A 156 -0.69 6.33 -11.93
CA ASP A 156 -0.63 7.53 -12.76
C ASP A 156 0.59 8.38 -12.38
N GLU A 157 1.54 8.52 -13.31
CA GLU A 157 2.76 9.31 -13.09
C GLU A 157 2.47 10.79 -12.79
N ARG A 158 1.33 11.33 -13.24
CA ARG A 158 0.93 12.71 -12.93
C ARG A 158 0.65 12.90 -11.44
N ALA A 159 0.15 11.86 -10.75
CA ALA A 159 -0.03 11.87 -9.31
C ALA A 159 1.31 11.81 -8.56
N LEU A 160 2.35 11.22 -9.17
CA LEU A 160 3.69 11.11 -8.61
C LEU A 160 4.57 12.33 -8.86
N ALA A 161 4.26 13.16 -9.85
CA ALA A 161 5.07 14.31 -10.23
C ALA A 161 5.44 15.26 -9.05
N PRO A 162 4.55 15.55 -8.08
CA PRO A 162 4.89 16.34 -6.90
C PRO A 162 5.97 15.72 -5.99
N PHE A 163 6.25 14.42 -6.16
CA PHE A 163 7.15 13.61 -5.33
C PHE A 163 8.44 13.19 -6.06
N ASP A 164 8.74 13.76 -7.22
CA ASP A 164 9.88 13.39 -8.05
C ASP A 164 11.24 13.83 -7.49
N ALA A 165 11.26 14.84 -6.63
CA ALA A 165 12.50 15.39 -6.09
C ALA A 165 12.71 15.02 -4.62
N PRO A 166 13.96 14.80 -4.17
CA PRO A 166 14.27 14.64 -2.76
C PRO A 166 13.69 15.79 -1.91
N PRO A 167 13.32 15.51 -0.66
CA PRO A 167 13.53 14.27 0.08
C PRO A 167 12.43 13.21 -0.09
N TRP A 168 11.54 13.34 -1.05
CA TRP A 168 10.43 12.42 -1.29
C TRP A 168 10.92 11.04 -1.79
N ILE A 169 10.25 10.01 -1.30
CA ILE A 169 10.44 8.63 -1.72
C ILE A 169 9.17 8.19 -2.44
N ARG A 170 9.28 7.73 -3.69
CA ARG A 170 8.15 7.21 -4.45
C ARG A 170 8.42 5.88 -5.13
N SER A 171 7.37 5.16 -5.42
CA SER A 171 7.43 3.97 -6.26
C SER A 171 7.49 4.31 -7.75
N ALA A 172 7.84 3.30 -8.56
CA ALA A 172 7.70 3.39 -10.00
C ALA A 172 6.22 3.52 -10.41
N SER A 173 5.94 4.40 -11.39
CA SER A 173 4.66 4.42 -12.09
C SER A 173 4.52 3.18 -12.97
N ARG A 174 3.31 2.97 -13.51
CA ARG A 174 3.06 1.91 -14.49
C ARG A 174 3.96 2.02 -15.72
N ALA A 175 4.13 3.22 -16.27
CA ALA A 175 4.96 3.45 -17.45
C ALA A 175 6.45 3.15 -17.16
N GLU A 176 6.95 3.56 -16.00
CA GLU A 176 8.32 3.30 -15.57
C GLU A 176 8.57 1.80 -15.35
N THR A 177 7.61 1.09 -14.72
CA THR A 177 7.68 -0.37 -14.54
C THR A 177 7.73 -1.11 -15.88
N LEU A 178 6.87 -0.74 -16.83
CA LEU A 178 6.89 -1.31 -18.18
C LEU A 178 8.18 -1.00 -18.93
N SER A 179 8.73 0.20 -18.78
CA SER A 179 10.02 0.58 -19.36
C SER A 179 11.16 -0.27 -18.77
N LEU A 180 11.19 -0.48 -17.45
CA LEU A 180 12.17 -1.35 -16.81
C LEU A 180 12.07 -2.78 -17.31
N LEU A 181 10.84 -3.33 -17.36
CA LEU A 181 10.60 -4.69 -17.85
C LEU A 181 11.03 -4.86 -19.32
N SER A 182 10.65 -3.93 -20.20
CA SER A 182 11.01 -4.01 -21.62
C SER A 182 12.52 -3.99 -21.84
N ARG A 183 13.25 -3.19 -21.07
CA ARG A 183 14.72 -3.15 -21.10
C ARG A 183 15.34 -4.45 -20.59
N ALA A 184 14.78 -5.01 -19.51
CA ALA A 184 15.22 -6.29 -18.94
C ALA A 184 15.04 -7.43 -19.94
N LEU A 185 13.92 -7.47 -20.66
CA LEU A 185 13.60 -8.49 -21.68
C LEU A 185 14.60 -8.50 -22.84
N VAL A 186 15.14 -7.34 -23.21
CA VAL A 186 16.13 -7.22 -24.30
C VAL A 186 17.57 -7.13 -23.79
N GLY A 187 17.82 -7.50 -22.53
CA GLY A 187 19.16 -7.52 -21.93
C GLY A 187 19.81 -6.15 -21.74
N ARG A 188 19.04 -5.06 -21.82
CA ARG A 188 19.57 -3.70 -21.63
C ARG A 188 19.61 -3.34 -20.15
N ALA A 189 20.65 -2.62 -19.74
CA ALA A 189 20.77 -2.09 -18.38
C ALA A 189 19.58 -1.16 -18.03
N ALA A 190 19.11 -1.23 -16.78
CA ALA A 190 18.17 -0.27 -16.24
C ALA A 190 18.80 1.15 -16.28
N ARG A 191 17.94 2.17 -16.44
CA ARG A 191 18.38 3.57 -16.36
C ARG A 191 18.29 4.07 -14.93
N PRO A 192 19.11 5.04 -14.51
CA PRO A 192 18.87 5.78 -13.28
C PRO A 192 17.43 6.28 -13.24
N SER A 193 16.78 6.13 -12.11
CA SER A 193 15.34 6.42 -11.95
C SER A 193 15.10 7.40 -10.81
N ARG A 194 13.94 8.05 -10.84
CA ARG A 194 13.44 8.89 -9.74
C ARG A 194 12.71 8.07 -8.68
N TYR A 195 12.30 6.84 -9.03
CA TYR A 195 11.65 5.93 -8.09
C TYR A 195 12.67 5.12 -7.31
N ARG A 196 12.30 4.75 -6.09
CA ARG A 196 13.14 4.03 -5.13
C ARG A 196 12.58 2.65 -4.76
N ALA A 197 11.37 2.30 -5.20
CA ALA A 197 10.74 0.99 -5.01
C ALA A 197 9.78 0.68 -6.17
N LEU A 198 9.44 -0.60 -6.33
CA LEU A 198 8.33 -1.05 -7.15
C LEU A 198 7.24 -1.65 -6.25
N ALA A 199 5.97 -1.33 -6.54
CA ALA A 199 4.80 -1.98 -5.96
C ALA A 199 3.93 -2.50 -7.11
N ILE A 200 3.95 -3.82 -7.37
CA ILE A 200 3.42 -4.41 -8.60
C ILE A 200 2.58 -5.67 -8.34
N PRO A 201 1.61 -6.00 -9.22
CA PRO A 201 0.89 -7.26 -9.16
C PRO A 201 1.74 -8.43 -9.69
N THR A 202 1.29 -9.65 -9.46
CA THR A 202 1.87 -10.86 -10.09
C THR A 202 1.48 -10.99 -11.57
N ARG A 203 0.38 -10.36 -11.98
CA ARG A 203 -0.17 -10.39 -13.35
C ARG A 203 -0.59 -9.02 -13.80
N PHE A 204 -0.43 -8.76 -15.08
CA PHE A 204 -0.94 -7.55 -15.72
C PHE A 204 -1.85 -7.94 -16.90
N ASN A 205 -3.12 -7.53 -16.87
CA ASN A 205 -4.16 -7.93 -17.85
C ASN A 205 -4.19 -9.46 -18.07
N GLY A 206 -4.09 -10.24 -16.99
CA GLY A 206 -4.07 -11.70 -17.03
C GLY A 206 -2.71 -12.33 -17.41
N ILE A 207 -1.74 -11.54 -17.90
CA ILE A 207 -0.41 -12.02 -18.31
C ILE A 207 0.51 -12.04 -17.09
N PRO A 208 1.15 -13.19 -16.76
CA PRO A 208 2.12 -13.26 -15.66
C PRO A 208 3.31 -12.32 -15.91
N ILE A 209 3.71 -11.59 -14.87
CA ILE A 209 4.92 -10.78 -14.91
C ILE A 209 6.13 -11.68 -14.59
N PRO A 210 7.22 -11.65 -15.39
CA PRO A 210 8.41 -12.46 -15.12
C PRO A 210 9.19 -11.90 -13.90
N MET A 211 8.72 -12.25 -12.68
CA MET A 211 9.16 -11.65 -11.42
C MET A 211 10.66 -11.72 -11.22
N ARG A 212 11.28 -12.88 -11.45
CA ARG A 212 12.74 -13.05 -11.30
C ARG A 212 13.53 -12.07 -12.16
N MET A 213 13.08 -11.83 -13.39
CA MET A 213 13.74 -10.90 -14.31
C MET A 213 13.54 -9.46 -13.88
N LEU A 214 12.30 -9.08 -13.55
CA LEU A 214 11.97 -7.70 -13.20
C LEU A 214 12.57 -7.32 -11.85
N ALA A 215 12.42 -8.15 -10.82
CA ALA A 215 13.02 -7.92 -9.50
C ALA A 215 14.56 -7.87 -9.59
N GLY A 216 15.18 -8.77 -10.36
CA GLY A 216 16.62 -8.71 -10.61
C GLY A 216 17.08 -7.45 -11.35
N ALA A 217 16.28 -6.93 -12.27
CA ALA A 217 16.59 -5.67 -12.95
C ALA A 217 16.43 -4.46 -12.00
N ALA A 218 15.37 -4.43 -11.19
CA ALA A 218 15.13 -3.40 -10.20
C ALA A 218 16.22 -3.37 -9.12
N ARG A 219 16.62 -4.55 -8.62
CA ARG A 219 17.67 -4.69 -7.60
C ARG A 219 19.02 -4.13 -8.06
N ARG A 220 19.38 -4.30 -9.35
CA ARG A 220 20.61 -3.73 -9.92
C ARG A 220 20.69 -2.19 -9.88
N ILE A 221 19.55 -1.53 -9.72
CA ILE A 221 19.48 -0.06 -9.58
C ILE A 221 19.08 0.35 -8.15
N GLY A 222 19.18 -0.57 -7.18
CA GLY A 222 18.85 -0.30 -5.77
C GLY A 222 17.37 -0.09 -5.50
N CYS A 223 16.47 -0.67 -6.31
CA CYS A 223 15.02 -0.58 -6.17
C CYS A 223 14.46 -1.93 -5.73
N PRO A 224 14.05 -2.10 -4.47
CA PRO A 224 13.31 -3.28 -4.02
C PRO A 224 11.96 -3.39 -4.74
N THR A 225 11.50 -4.63 -4.92
CA THR A 225 10.20 -4.93 -5.53
C THR A 225 9.27 -5.50 -4.48
N HIS A 226 8.12 -4.88 -4.26
CA HIS A 226 7.03 -5.37 -3.42
C HIS A 226 5.90 -5.87 -4.30
N VAL A 227 5.31 -7.02 -3.95
CA VAL A 227 4.29 -7.66 -4.80
C VAL A 227 2.98 -7.81 -4.06
N TRP A 228 1.88 -7.41 -4.70
CA TRP A 228 0.53 -7.47 -4.17
C TRP A 228 -0.43 -8.28 -5.07
N VAL A 229 -1.55 -8.84 -4.59
CA VAL A 229 -1.82 -9.17 -3.19
C VAL A 229 -1.44 -10.63 -3.00
N ILE A 230 -0.66 -10.94 -1.98
CA ILE A 230 -0.11 -12.27 -1.75
C ILE A 230 -0.63 -12.79 -0.41
N ASP A 231 -1.60 -13.72 -0.46
CA ASP A 231 -2.23 -14.31 0.73
C ASP A 231 -1.89 -15.80 0.94
N SER A 232 -1.07 -16.39 0.02
CA SER A 232 -0.54 -17.77 0.16
C SER A 232 0.92 -17.73 0.60
N PRO A 233 1.26 -18.38 1.73
CA PRO A 233 2.64 -18.56 2.19
C PRO A 233 3.57 -19.18 1.13
N GLU A 234 3.10 -20.17 0.40
CA GLU A 234 3.88 -20.87 -0.63
C GLU A 234 4.25 -19.93 -1.78
N VAL A 235 3.31 -19.06 -2.17
CA VAL A 235 3.54 -18.05 -3.21
C VAL A 235 4.54 -17.00 -2.71
N ALA A 236 4.41 -16.55 -1.46
CA ALA A 236 5.34 -15.61 -0.84
C ALA A 236 6.77 -16.16 -0.83
N MET A 237 6.95 -17.38 -0.35
CA MET A 237 8.25 -18.08 -0.34
C MET A 237 8.86 -18.21 -1.73
N SER A 238 8.03 -18.54 -2.74
CA SER A 238 8.47 -18.60 -4.13
C SER A 238 8.92 -17.25 -4.68
N LEU A 239 8.22 -16.16 -4.32
CA LEU A 239 8.55 -14.80 -4.75
C LEU A 239 9.85 -14.29 -4.12
N TRP A 240 10.07 -14.53 -2.83
CA TRP A 240 11.34 -14.19 -2.15
C TRP A 240 12.52 -14.92 -2.79
N LYS A 241 12.40 -16.22 -3.10
CA LYS A 241 13.41 -16.99 -3.86
C LYS A 241 13.66 -16.44 -5.28
N GLN A 242 12.72 -15.68 -5.84
CA GLN A 242 12.87 -15.00 -7.13
C GLN A 242 13.48 -13.59 -7.02
N GLY A 243 13.82 -13.13 -5.81
CA GLY A 243 14.43 -11.82 -5.54
C GLY A 243 13.42 -10.69 -5.34
N VAL A 244 12.15 -11.02 -5.11
CA VAL A 244 11.16 -10.05 -4.62
C VAL A 244 11.56 -9.66 -3.18
N ALA A 245 11.53 -8.36 -2.87
CA ALA A 245 11.91 -7.87 -1.56
C ALA A 245 10.77 -8.07 -0.55
N GLY A 246 9.58 -7.59 -0.82
CA GLY A 246 8.48 -7.66 0.13
C GLY A 246 7.17 -8.15 -0.49
N VAL A 247 6.28 -8.63 0.37
CA VAL A 247 4.92 -9.01 -0.01
C VAL A 247 3.89 -8.09 0.66
N ILE A 248 2.90 -7.66 -0.12
CA ILE A 248 1.76 -6.89 0.35
C ILE A 248 0.58 -7.86 0.45
N THR A 249 0.01 -8.02 1.66
CA THR A 249 -0.89 -9.12 2.00
C THR A 249 -2.07 -8.68 2.88
N ASN A 250 -3.22 -9.35 2.71
CA ASN A 250 -4.36 -9.22 3.61
C ASN A 250 -4.17 -10.04 4.91
N ARG A 251 -3.17 -10.95 4.95
CA ARG A 251 -2.94 -11.94 6.01
C ARG A 251 -1.53 -11.84 6.61
N PRO A 252 -1.16 -10.69 7.22
CA PRO A 252 0.23 -10.45 7.62
C PRO A 252 0.78 -11.52 8.56
N GLY A 253 0.02 -11.99 9.55
CA GLY A 253 0.48 -13.02 10.48
C GLY A 253 0.87 -14.34 9.81
N ALA A 254 0.14 -14.77 8.78
CA ALA A 254 0.48 -15.98 8.03
C ALA A 254 1.77 -15.83 7.21
N MET A 255 2.00 -14.65 6.64
CA MET A 255 3.22 -14.38 5.86
C MET A 255 4.45 -14.27 6.75
N LEU A 256 4.32 -13.63 7.93
CA LEU A 256 5.39 -13.57 8.93
C LEU A 256 5.80 -14.96 9.40
N ALA A 257 4.82 -15.79 9.78
CA ALA A 257 5.09 -17.16 10.21
C ALA A 257 5.81 -17.99 9.14
N ALA A 258 5.42 -17.85 7.86
CA ALA A 258 6.06 -18.53 6.74
C ALA A 258 7.50 -18.05 6.49
N ARG A 259 7.74 -16.72 6.56
CA ARG A 259 9.07 -16.15 6.40
C ARG A 259 10.02 -16.65 7.49
N ASP A 260 9.58 -16.57 8.75
CA ASP A 260 10.41 -16.91 9.90
C ASP A 260 10.72 -18.43 9.95
N ALA A 261 9.79 -19.27 9.52
CA ALA A 261 10.04 -20.72 9.34
C ALA A 261 11.07 -20.98 8.24
N GLY A 262 10.98 -20.27 7.09
CA GLY A 262 11.92 -20.44 5.98
C GLY A 262 13.31 -19.86 6.23
N ALA A 263 13.48 -18.98 7.23
CA ALA A 263 14.78 -18.46 7.64
C ALA A 263 15.52 -19.39 8.61
N ALA A 264 14.83 -20.41 9.15
CA ALA A 264 15.38 -21.40 10.09
C ALA A 264 15.90 -22.69 9.39
N GLU A 265 15.63 -22.84 8.11
CA GLU A 265 16.13 -23.91 7.24
C GLU A 265 17.39 -23.49 6.47
#